data_214bec7a60670737d6d304810bdd9981
#
_entry.id   214bec7a60670737d6d304810bdd9981
#
_cell.length_a   1.000
_cell.length_b   1.000
_cell.length_c   1.000
_cell.angle_alpha   90.00
_cell.angle_beta   90.00
_cell.angle_gamma   90.00
#
_symmetry.space_group_name_H-M   'P 1'
#
loop_
_entity.id
_entity.type
_entity.pdbx_description
1 polymer ?
#
loop_
_entity_poly.entity_id
_entity_poly.type
_entity_poly.pdbx_seq_one_letter_code
_entity_poly.pdbx_strand_id
1 'polypeptide(L)'
;MGKLIYDGGPKTEIEDRALTHLQLVMTAKLRRGEPFTFTWKEDSSVGGGRTTVWVHAGSSLVFKYAGSRAPVINRAWVDALAYTANAPTGLYLVSEPANTSPPSTSVDTLT
;
A
#
# COMPACT_ATOMS: atom_id res chain seq x y z
N MET A 1 13.25 -6.22 4.64
CA MET A 1 12.14 -5.30 4.75
C MET A 1 12.41 -4.02 3.99
N GLY A 2 11.39 -3.51 3.34
CA GLY A 2 11.52 -2.24 2.65
C GLY A 2 11.16 -1.07 3.54
N LYS A 3 11.17 0.11 2.95
CA LYS A 3 10.83 1.36 3.66
C LYS A 3 10.01 2.26 2.76
N LEU A 4 9.05 2.96 3.36
CA LEU A 4 8.37 4.07 2.72
C LEU A 4 8.83 5.34 3.42
N ILE A 5 9.31 6.30 2.64
CA ILE A 5 9.79 7.59 3.15
C ILE A 5 8.96 8.70 2.55
N TYR A 6 8.41 9.55 3.40
CA TYR A 6 7.54 10.64 2.99
C TYR A 6 8.28 11.98 3.11
N ASP A 7 8.43 12.68 1.99
CA ASP A 7 9.04 14.02 1.93
C ASP A 7 10.39 14.12 2.65
N GLY A 8 11.16 13.04 2.60
CA GLY A 8 12.47 13.00 3.23
C GLY A 8 12.46 12.99 4.76
N GLY A 9 11.29 12.86 5.37
CA GLY A 9 11.12 12.90 6.82
C GLY A 9 10.55 11.60 7.38
N PRO A 10 9.25 11.59 7.71
CA PRO A 10 8.64 10.40 8.31
C PRO A 10 8.85 9.17 7.45
N LYS A 11 9.14 8.04 8.09
CA LYS A 11 9.37 6.79 7.39
C LYS A 11 8.83 5.63 8.20
N THR A 12 8.51 4.54 7.51
CA THR A 12 8.07 3.31 8.16
C THR A 12 8.63 2.12 7.41
N GLU A 13 8.93 1.05 8.15
CA GLU A 13 9.40 -0.19 7.54
C GLU A 13 8.21 -1.06 7.21
N ILE A 14 8.21 -1.59 5.99
CA ILE A 14 7.12 -2.40 5.47
C ILE A 14 7.73 -3.54 4.67
N GLU A 15 7.20 -4.74 4.82
CA GLU A 15 7.64 -5.87 4.00
C GLU A 15 7.57 -5.52 2.52
N ASP A 16 8.56 -5.99 1.74
CA ASP A 16 8.62 -5.71 0.31
C ASP A 16 7.32 -6.05 -0.39
N ARG A 17 6.70 -7.19 -0.04
CA ARG A 17 5.46 -7.61 -0.66
C ARG A 17 4.33 -6.62 -0.40
N ALA A 18 4.16 -6.22 0.84
CA ALA A 18 3.13 -5.24 1.20
C ALA A 18 3.41 -3.88 0.57
N LEU A 19 4.69 -3.49 0.56
CA LEU A 19 5.09 -2.20 0.00
C LEU A 19 4.80 -2.13 -1.50
N THR A 20 5.00 -3.25 -2.23
CA THR A 20 4.69 -3.31 -3.65
C THR A 20 3.20 -3.06 -3.90
N HIS A 21 2.34 -3.67 -3.09
CA HIS A 21 0.89 -3.51 -3.23
C HIS A 21 0.46 -2.09 -2.87
N LEU A 22 1.06 -1.51 -1.82
CA LEU A 22 0.80 -0.11 -1.47
C LEU A 22 1.23 0.83 -2.60
N GLN A 23 2.40 0.57 -3.20
CA GLN A 23 2.88 1.41 -4.29
C GLN A 23 1.89 1.44 -5.44
N LEU A 24 1.32 0.29 -5.80
CA LEU A 24 0.34 0.22 -6.89
C LEU A 24 -0.88 1.10 -6.59
N VAL A 25 -1.39 1.03 -5.37
CA VAL A 25 -2.57 1.81 -4.98
C VAL A 25 -2.25 3.30 -4.95
N MET A 26 -1.13 3.66 -4.34
CA MET A 26 -0.74 5.07 -4.20
C MET A 26 -0.48 5.70 -5.56
N THR A 27 0.25 5.02 -6.44
CA THR A 27 0.55 5.58 -7.76
C THR A 27 -0.72 5.69 -8.60
N ALA A 28 -1.64 4.74 -8.49
CA ALA A 28 -2.92 4.82 -9.22
C ALA A 28 -3.72 6.04 -8.79
N LYS A 29 -3.79 6.31 -7.47
CA LYS A 29 -4.49 7.48 -6.96
C LYS A 29 -3.85 8.77 -7.46
N LEU A 30 -2.53 8.86 -7.36
CA LEU A 30 -1.83 10.09 -7.72
C LEU A 30 -1.86 10.35 -9.22
N ARG A 31 -1.88 9.30 -10.04
CA ARG A 31 -2.04 9.47 -11.48
C ARG A 31 -3.38 10.07 -11.86
N ARG A 32 -4.40 9.85 -11.05
CA ARG A 32 -5.72 10.44 -11.26
C ARG A 32 -5.87 11.80 -10.58
N GLY A 33 -4.81 12.29 -9.94
CA GLY A 33 -4.87 13.55 -9.23
C GLY A 33 -5.68 13.49 -7.96
N GLU A 34 -5.82 12.32 -7.35
CA GLU A 34 -6.64 12.11 -6.16
C GLU A 34 -5.75 12.04 -4.93
N PRO A 35 -5.74 13.08 -4.08
CA PRO A 35 -4.96 13.01 -2.85
C PRO A 35 -5.64 12.10 -1.83
N PHE A 36 -4.86 11.64 -0.86
CA PHE A 36 -5.38 10.75 0.17
C PHE A 36 -4.50 10.84 1.41
N THR A 37 -5.00 10.32 2.54
CA THR A 37 -4.17 10.18 3.72
C THR A 37 -3.65 8.75 3.78
N PHE A 38 -2.45 8.58 4.35
CA PHE A 38 -1.88 7.27 4.61
C PHE A 38 -1.47 7.22 6.08
N THR A 39 -1.94 6.21 6.80
CA THR A 39 -1.68 6.03 8.22
C THR A 39 -0.94 4.72 8.46
N TRP A 40 0.08 4.77 9.29
CA TRP A 40 0.76 3.56 9.74
C TRP A 40 0.91 3.56 11.24
N LYS A 41 1.03 2.37 11.81
CA LYS A 41 1.28 2.23 13.24
C LYS A 41 2.76 2.37 13.52
N GLU A 42 3.08 3.10 14.58
CA GLU A 42 4.46 3.21 15.03
C GLU A 42 4.83 1.97 15.84
N ASP A 43 6.14 1.70 15.88
CA ASP A 43 6.64 0.58 16.67
C ASP A 43 6.39 0.84 18.16
N SER A 44 5.94 -0.19 18.88
CA SER A 44 5.69 -0.08 20.29
C SER A 44 6.97 0.26 21.08
N SER A 45 8.14 -0.05 20.54
CA SER A 45 9.42 0.28 21.18
C SER A 45 9.66 1.79 21.24
N VAL A 46 8.98 2.57 20.40
CA VAL A 46 9.09 4.04 20.38
C VAL A 46 7.80 4.69 20.89
N GLY A 47 7.03 3.98 21.70
CA GLY A 47 5.85 4.53 22.34
C GLY A 47 4.52 4.15 21.70
N GLY A 48 4.54 3.43 20.60
CA GLY A 48 3.32 3.07 19.88
C GLY A 48 2.71 4.27 19.18
N GLY A 49 1.39 4.24 19.02
CA GLY A 49 0.69 5.31 18.32
C GLY A 49 0.64 5.08 16.81
N ARG A 50 0.33 6.14 16.10
CA ARG A 50 0.25 6.07 14.64
C ARG A 50 0.63 7.41 14.04
N THR A 51 1.08 7.35 12.77
CA THR A 51 1.41 8.54 12.00
C THR A 51 0.53 8.58 10.77
N THR A 52 -0.04 9.74 10.48
CA THR A 52 -0.84 9.95 9.27
C THR A 52 -0.20 11.06 8.46
N VAL A 53 -0.02 10.83 7.17
CA VAL A 53 0.51 11.83 6.25
C VAL A 53 -0.51 12.12 5.17
N TRP A 54 -0.51 13.36 4.69
CA TRP A 54 -1.34 13.80 3.57
C TRP A 54 -0.52 13.63 2.29
N VAL A 55 -0.97 12.77 1.40
CA VAL A 55 -0.26 12.45 0.16
C VAL A 55 -0.96 13.12 -1.01
N HIS A 56 -0.21 13.88 -1.80
CA HIS A 56 -0.74 14.60 -2.94
C HIS A 56 0.30 14.61 -4.06
N ALA A 57 -0.06 15.18 -5.21
CA ALA A 57 0.82 15.13 -6.39
C ALA A 57 2.20 15.76 -6.16
N GLY A 58 2.29 16.71 -5.21
CA GLY A 58 3.57 17.35 -4.87
C GLY A 58 4.39 16.61 -3.81
N SER A 59 3.85 15.52 -3.24
CA SER A 59 4.56 14.77 -2.22
C SER A 59 5.72 13.99 -2.82
N SER A 60 6.82 13.93 -2.10
CA SER A 60 7.96 13.09 -2.46
C SER A 60 7.83 11.76 -1.75
N LEU A 61 7.60 10.70 -2.50
CA LEU A 61 7.48 9.35 -1.95
C LEU A 61 8.64 8.50 -2.43
N VAL A 62 9.32 7.86 -1.49
CA VAL A 62 10.38 6.93 -1.82
C VAL A 62 9.99 5.55 -1.31
N PHE A 63 9.94 4.61 -2.24
CA PHE A 63 9.67 3.20 -1.93
C PHE A 63 10.97 2.45 -2.08
N LYS A 64 11.59 2.09 -0.97
CA LYS A 64 12.87 1.37 -0.98
C LYS A 64 12.61 -0.10 -0.67
N TYR A 65 13.09 -0.96 -1.54
CA TYR A 65 12.90 -2.40 -1.40
C TYR A 65 14.21 -3.06 -0.98
N ALA A 66 14.10 -4.05 -0.10
CA ALA A 66 15.27 -4.80 0.34
C ALA A 66 15.73 -5.78 -0.74
N GLY A 67 14.78 -6.42 -1.43
CA GLY A 67 15.08 -7.36 -2.49
C GLY A 67 14.97 -6.73 -3.85
N SER A 68 15.54 -7.41 -4.86
CA SER A 68 15.50 -6.93 -6.25
C SER A 68 14.39 -7.57 -7.07
N ARG A 69 13.73 -8.61 -6.54
CA ARG A 69 12.70 -9.34 -7.27
C ARG A 69 11.33 -8.81 -6.89
N ALA A 70 10.55 -8.42 -7.90
CA ALA A 70 9.18 -7.97 -7.68
C ALA A 70 8.30 -9.16 -7.29
N PRO A 71 7.48 -9.03 -6.24
CA PRO A 71 6.56 -10.10 -5.86
C PRO A 71 5.39 -10.22 -6.83
N VAL A 72 4.76 -11.38 -6.80
CA VAL A 72 3.52 -11.60 -7.56
C VAL A 72 2.40 -10.79 -6.91
N ILE A 73 1.61 -10.12 -7.74
CA ILE A 73 0.55 -9.23 -7.26
C ILE A 73 -0.69 -10.03 -6.88
N ASN A 74 -1.22 -9.74 -5.69
CA ASN A 74 -2.50 -10.28 -5.23
C ASN A 74 -3.58 -9.21 -5.45
N ARG A 75 -4.42 -9.42 -6.49
CA ARG A 75 -5.44 -8.43 -6.85
C ARG A 75 -6.41 -8.15 -5.70
N ALA A 76 -6.74 -9.18 -4.91
CA ALA A 76 -7.64 -8.98 -3.78
C ALA A 76 -7.04 -8.02 -2.77
N TRP A 77 -5.72 -8.05 -2.60
CA TRP A 77 -5.04 -7.13 -1.69
C TRP A 77 -5.06 -5.71 -2.23
N VAL A 78 -4.78 -5.55 -3.53
CA VAL A 78 -4.84 -4.24 -4.17
C VAL A 78 -6.24 -3.65 -4.01
N ASP A 79 -7.27 -4.45 -4.26
CA ASP A 79 -8.66 -3.99 -4.14
C ASP A 79 -8.99 -3.59 -2.70
N ALA A 80 -8.55 -4.37 -1.72
CA ALA A 80 -8.81 -4.06 -0.31
C ALA A 80 -8.11 -2.76 0.11
N LEU A 81 -6.87 -2.58 -0.33
CA LEU A 81 -6.13 -1.34 -0.03
C LEU A 81 -6.79 -0.14 -0.70
N ALA A 82 -7.18 -0.28 -1.97
CA ALA A 82 -7.86 0.80 -2.69
C ALA A 82 -9.16 1.18 -2.00
N TYR A 83 -9.87 0.21 -1.47
CA TYR A 83 -11.10 0.47 -0.73
C TYR A 83 -10.83 1.38 0.48
N THR A 84 -9.78 1.10 1.25
CA THR A 84 -9.44 1.97 2.38
C THR A 84 -9.03 3.36 1.90
N ALA A 85 -8.28 3.44 0.81
CA ALA A 85 -7.82 4.73 0.29
C ALA A 85 -8.99 5.64 -0.11
N ASN A 86 -10.11 5.06 -0.52
CA ASN A 86 -11.29 5.81 -0.92
C ASN A 86 -12.27 6.07 0.23
N ALA A 87 -12.00 5.50 1.40
CA ALA A 87 -12.85 5.71 2.58
C ALA A 87 -12.41 6.96 3.34
N PRO A 88 -13.30 7.57 4.13
CA PRO A 88 -12.92 8.75 4.90
C PRO A 88 -11.76 8.54 5.86
N THR A 89 -11.54 7.30 6.30
CA THR A 89 -10.42 6.99 7.19
C THR A 89 -9.06 7.01 6.47
N GLY A 90 -9.05 6.99 5.14
CA GLY A 90 -7.82 7.00 4.36
C GLY A 90 -7.16 5.64 4.24
N LEU A 91 -6.05 5.62 3.50
CA LEU A 91 -5.32 4.38 3.23
C LEU A 91 -4.57 3.89 4.46
N TYR A 92 -4.69 2.62 4.75
CA TYR A 92 -3.86 1.95 5.74
C TYR A 92 -3.62 0.52 5.30
N LEU A 93 -2.55 -0.07 5.82
CA LEU A 93 -2.18 -1.43 5.44
C LEU A 93 -3.12 -2.43 6.12
N VAL A 94 -3.84 -3.19 5.30
CA VAL A 94 -4.66 -4.30 5.77
C VAL A 94 -3.88 -5.59 5.54
N SER A 95 -4.21 -6.63 6.31
CA SER A 95 -3.60 -7.94 6.12
C SER A 95 -3.89 -8.48 4.74
N GLU A 96 -2.95 -9.24 4.20
CA GLU A 96 -3.15 -9.82 2.87
C GLU A 96 -4.32 -10.78 2.87
N PRO A 97 -5.36 -10.53 2.06
CA PRO A 97 -6.49 -11.46 1.96
C PRO A 97 -6.10 -12.66 1.11
N ALA A 98 -6.87 -13.73 1.23
CA ALA A 98 -6.70 -14.85 0.34
C ALA A 98 -6.97 -14.38 -1.10
N ASN A 99 -6.16 -14.89 -2.05
CA ASN A 99 -6.38 -14.56 -3.45
C ASN A 99 -7.54 -15.40 -3.96
N THR A 100 -8.72 -14.78 -4.06
CA THR A 100 -9.93 -15.46 -4.47
C THR A 100 -10.16 -15.44 -5.97
N SER A 101 -9.27 -14.79 -6.72
CA SER A 101 -9.36 -14.80 -8.17
C SER A 101 -9.22 -16.23 -8.68
N PRO A 102 -10.11 -16.71 -9.57
CA PRO A 102 -9.94 -18.06 -10.11
C PRO A 102 -8.64 -18.13 -10.89
N PRO A 103 -8.00 -19.23 -10.82
CA PRO A 103 -6.81 -19.40 -11.64
C PRO A 103 -7.23 -19.33 -13.08
N SER A 104 -7.40 -18.92 -13.70
CA SER A 104 -7.95 -18.49 -14.84
C SER A 104 -8.83 -18.81 -15.63
N THR A 105 -9.41 -19.55 -14.62
CA THR A 105 -10.32 -19.48 -14.65
C THR A 105 -10.90 -19.28 -15.09
N SER A 106 -10.79 -19.76 -15.25
CA SER A 106 -11.51 -19.36 -15.06
C SER A 106 -12.00 -19.11 -15.61
N VAL A 107 -11.94 -19.64 -15.90
CA VAL A 107 -12.57 -19.22 -15.80
C VAL A 107 -13.03 -19.05 -16.24
N ASP A 108 -13.04 -19.46 -16.37
CA ASP A 108 -13.61 -19.17 -16.16
C ASP A 108 -14.06 -19.01 -16.51
N THR A 109 -13.97 -19.50 -16.74
CA THR A 109 -14.46 -19.26 -16.48
C THR A 109 -14.89 -19.02 -16.76
N LEU A 110 -15.03 -19.51 -16.89
CA LEU A 110 -15.40 -19.24 -16.50
C LEU A 110 -15.55 -18.84 -16.57
N THR A 111 -15.51 -19.43 -16.80
CA THR A 111 -15.61 -18.92 -16.30
C THR A 111 -15.75 -18.80 -16.41
#